data_99abfce596ce6426ad58a9657be9347e
#
_entry.id   99abfce596ce6426ad58a9657be9347e
#
_cell.length_a   1.000
_cell.length_b   1.000
_cell.length_c   1.000
_cell.angle_alpha   90.00
_cell.angle_beta   90.00
_cell.angle_gamma   90.00
#
_symmetry.space_group_name_H-M   'P 1'
#
loop_
_entity.id
_entity.type
_entity.pdbx_description
1 polymer ?
#
loop_
_entity_poly.entity_id
_entity_poly.type
_entity_poly.pdbx_seq_one_letter_code
_entity_poly.pdbx_strand_id
1 'polypeptide(L)'
;MIRLLKSVFVFFALSSAVVFSAMAEPSITWPTGWEVEALPETAPPVSRQRAVKLDADGNQVMVMELTMTQVEAGHQVNLQGVLLEMRKSIQKDFFRSGYQSVCNRIHPAALGSLSGLETTCTVTENGRHVLSQTLVAAVETDKAYVLSYAGQAEVYKASADDIEAARNSLKL
;
A
#
# COMPACT_ATOMS: atom_id res chain seq x y z
N MET A 1 -15.55 70.25 38.50
CA MET A 1 -14.73 69.03 38.86
C MET A 1 -15.44 67.84 38.29
N ILE A 2 -15.03 67.38 37.11
CA ILE A 2 -15.63 66.22 36.39
C ILE A 2 -14.59 65.15 36.37
N ARG A 3 -14.86 64.02 37.05
CA ARG A 3 -14.00 62.84 37.06
C ARG A 3 -14.32 61.96 35.84
N LEU A 4 -13.36 61.83 34.91
CA LEU A 4 -13.41 60.88 33.80
C LEU A 4 -13.15 59.44 34.35
N LEU A 5 -14.14 58.58 34.14
CA LEU A 5 -14.01 57.13 34.41
C LEU A 5 -13.48 56.47 33.11
N LYS A 6 -12.24 55.99 33.12
CA LYS A 6 -11.66 55.23 32.03
C LYS A 6 -12.09 53.77 32.15
N SER A 7 -13.01 53.31 31.29
CA SER A 7 -13.32 51.87 31.13
C SER A 7 -12.22 51.19 30.32
N VAL A 8 -11.53 50.25 30.95
CA VAL A 8 -10.56 49.35 30.31
C VAL A 8 -11.35 48.12 29.82
N PHE A 9 -11.54 48.04 28.51
CA PHE A 9 -12.07 46.83 27.87
C PHE A 9 -10.91 45.84 27.69
N VAL A 10 -10.89 44.75 28.50
CA VAL A 10 -9.98 43.62 28.27
C VAL A 10 -10.63 42.71 27.23
N PHE A 11 -10.08 42.72 26.02
CA PHE A 11 -10.43 41.76 24.99
C PHE A 11 -9.74 40.42 25.31
N PHE A 12 -10.49 39.43 25.78
CA PHE A 12 -10.06 38.06 25.88
C PHE A 12 -10.15 37.40 24.51
N ALA A 13 -9.03 37.36 23.79
CA ALA A 13 -8.92 36.62 22.53
C ALA A 13 -8.89 35.09 22.86
N LEU A 14 -10.02 34.41 22.67
CA LEU A 14 -10.08 32.96 22.70
C LEU A 14 -9.34 32.44 21.43
N SER A 15 -8.08 32.09 21.56
CA SER A 15 -7.36 31.32 20.51
C SER A 15 -7.87 29.88 20.54
N SER A 16 -8.80 29.56 19.64
CA SER A 16 -9.20 28.18 19.37
C SER A 16 -8.03 27.48 18.67
N ALA A 17 -7.24 26.69 19.43
CA ALA A 17 -6.26 25.80 18.84
C ALA A 17 -7.00 24.70 18.09
N VAL A 18 -7.00 24.77 16.76
CA VAL A 18 -7.43 23.67 15.93
C VAL A 18 -6.39 22.57 16.05
N VAL A 19 -6.69 21.54 16.84
CA VAL A 19 -5.87 20.34 16.94
C VAL A 19 -6.09 19.55 15.65
N PHE A 20 -5.18 19.71 14.67
CA PHE A 20 -5.06 18.77 13.57
C PHE A 20 -4.60 17.45 14.17
N SER A 21 -5.52 16.49 14.27
CA SER A 21 -5.13 15.10 14.52
C SER A 21 -4.28 14.65 13.35
N ALA A 22 -2.96 14.57 13.54
CA ALA A 22 -2.08 13.91 12.59
C ALA A 22 -2.54 12.45 12.52
N MET A 23 -3.21 12.08 11.43
CA MET A 23 -3.57 10.70 11.15
C MET A 23 -2.25 9.95 10.98
N ALA A 24 -2.01 8.94 11.82
CA ALA A 24 -0.81 8.12 11.70
C ALA A 24 -0.78 7.51 10.30
N GLU A 25 0.35 7.68 9.61
CA GLU A 25 0.56 6.98 8.34
C GLU A 25 0.68 5.47 8.62
N PRO A 26 0.11 4.63 7.74
CA PRO A 26 0.26 3.19 7.87
C PRO A 26 1.75 2.83 7.84
N SER A 27 2.19 2.03 8.78
CA SER A 27 3.57 1.58 8.84
C SER A 27 3.67 0.08 8.56
N ILE A 28 4.61 -0.29 7.69
CA ILE A 28 4.99 -1.67 7.40
C ILE A 28 6.45 -1.87 7.78
N THR A 29 6.77 -3.01 8.37
CA THR A 29 8.15 -3.38 8.64
C THR A 29 8.68 -4.18 7.47
N TRP A 30 9.63 -3.60 6.75
CA TRP A 30 10.27 -4.27 5.63
C TRP A 30 11.23 -5.36 6.12
N PRO A 31 11.36 -6.47 5.39
CA PRO A 31 12.25 -7.56 5.78
C PRO A 31 13.72 -7.12 5.80
N THR A 32 14.51 -7.76 6.64
CA THR A 32 15.95 -7.51 6.71
C THR A 32 16.63 -7.81 5.37
N GLY A 33 17.51 -6.90 4.93
CA GLY A 33 18.23 -7.03 3.66
C GLY A 33 17.44 -6.56 2.43
N TRP A 34 16.25 -5.98 2.64
CA TRP A 34 15.53 -5.27 1.58
C TRP A 34 15.89 -3.77 1.64
N GLU A 35 16.02 -3.14 0.49
CA GLU A 35 16.29 -1.72 0.37
C GLU A 35 14.98 -0.94 0.22
N VAL A 36 14.75 0.01 1.13
CA VAL A 36 13.59 0.90 1.07
C VAL A 36 13.86 1.99 0.04
N GLU A 37 13.01 2.10 -0.96
CA GLU A 37 13.13 3.12 -1.99
C GLU A 37 12.42 4.42 -1.58
N ALA A 38 13.11 5.55 -1.75
CA ALA A 38 12.50 6.86 -1.66
C ALA A 38 11.66 7.08 -2.93
N LEU A 39 10.33 6.99 -2.78
CA LEU A 39 9.40 7.29 -3.86
C LEU A 39 9.14 8.80 -3.93
N PRO A 40 8.86 9.36 -5.12
CA PRO A 40 8.33 10.71 -5.23
C PRO A 40 7.06 10.83 -4.39
N GLU A 41 6.91 11.97 -3.70
CA GLU A 41 5.67 12.24 -2.98
C GLU A 41 4.49 12.17 -3.94
N THR A 42 3.51 11.36 -3.58
CA THR A 42 2.23 11.32 -4.27
C THR A 42 1.32 12.34 -3.64
N ALA A 43 0.62 13.12 -4.47
CA ALA A 43 -0.39 14.03 -3.95
C ALA A 43 -1.52 13.22 -3.28
N PRO A 44 -2.08 13.71 -2.13
CA PRO A 44 -3.30 13.11 -1.60
C PRO A 44 -4.35 12.95 -2.70
N PRO A 45 -5.12 11.87 -2.71
CA PRO A 45 -5.41 10.96 -1.59
C PRO A 45 -4.55 9.69 -1.53
N VAL A 46 -3.41 9.61 -2.21
CA VAL A 46 -2.61 8.38 -2.31
C VAL A 46 -1.28 8.52 -1.59
N SER A 47 -0.86 7.52 -0.82
CA SER A 47 0.51 7.36 -0.33
C SER A 47 1.08 6.01 -0.74
N ARG A 48 2.42 5.94 -0.92
CA ARG A 48 3.11 4.72 -1.36
C ARG A 48 4.40 4.53 -0.59
N GLN A 49 4.68 3.28 -0.22
CA GLN A 49 5.92 2.84 0.40
C GLN A 49 6.41 1.61 -0.35
N ARG A 50 7.70 1.51 -0.61
CA ARG A 50 8.26 0.46 -1.45
C ARG A 50 9.61 -0.01 -0.93
N ALA A 51 9.85 -1.32 -1.04
CA ALA A 51 11.14 -1.93 -0.80
C ALA A 51 11.46 -2.92 -1.92
N VAL A 52 12.76 -3.09 -2.19
CA VAL A 52 13.27 -3.99 -3.22
C VAL A 52 14.29 -4.95 -2.62
N LYS A 53 14.33 -6.17 -3.15
CA LYS A 53 15.39 -7.15 -2.86
C LYS A 53 16.32 -7.20 -4.06
N LEU A 54 17.61 -7.03 -3.78
CA LEU A 54 18.65 -7.10 -4.80
C LEU A 54 19.38 -8.45 -4.74
N ASP A 55 19.91 -8.89 -5.86
CA ASP A 55 20.87 -9.99 -5.91
C ASP A 55 22.30 -9.53 -5.58
N ALA A 56 23.25 -10.45 -5.63
CA ALA A 56 24.66 -10.15 -5.35
C ALA A 56 25.30 -9.17 -6.35
N ASP A 57 24.72 -9.04 -7.54
CA ASP A 57 25.17 -8.15 -8.61
C ASP A 57 24.47 -6.79 -8.57
N GLY A 58 23.56 -6.59 -7.60
CA GLY A 58 22.78 -5.36 -7.43
C GLY A 58 21.57 -5.25 -8.34
N ASN A 59 21.13 -6.32 -8.99
CA ASN A 59 19.92 -6.30 -9.80
C ASN A 59 18.69 -6.52 -8.93
N GLN A 60 17.60 -5.79 -9.22
CA GLN A 60 16.32 -6.00 -8.55
C GLN A 60 15.74 -7.35 -8.94
N VAL A 61 15.57 -8.25 -7.96
CA VAL A 61 15.00 -9.58 -8.14
C VAL A 61 13.62 -9.74 -7.53
N MET A 62 13.24 -8.83 -6.62
CA MET A 62 11.91 -8.75 -6.05
C MET A 62 11.57 -7.33 -5.62
N VAL A 63 10.29 -6.99 -5.62
CA VAL A 63 9.73 -5.72 -5.17
C VAL A 63 8.50 -5.96 -4.31
N MET A 64 8.32 -5.13 -3.29
CA MET A 64 7.11 -5.07 -2.48
C MET A 64 6.69 -3.61 -2.33
N GLU A 65 5.41 -3.33 -2.54
CA GLU A 65 4.88 -1.96 -2.47
C GLU A 65 3.54 -1.96 -1.72
N LEU A 66 3.46 -1.11 -0.70
CA LEU A 66 2.22 -0.77 -0.01
C LEU A 66 1.69 0.54 -0.58
N THR A 67 0.48 0.50 -1.11
CA THR A 67 -0.28 1.69 -1.54
C THR A 67 -1.46 1.88 -0.60
N MET A 68 -1.63 3.08 -0.07
CA MET A 68 -2.82 3.50 0.66
C MET A 68 -3.53 4.58 -0.15
N THR A 69 -4.85 4.47 -0.26
CA THR A 69 -5.71 5.46 -0.91
C THR A 69 -6.83 5.86 0.04
N GLN A 70 -7.01 7.15 0.25
CA GLN A 70 -8.15 7.64 1.01
C GLN A 70 -9.43 7.50 0.19
N VAL A 71 -10.47 6.96 0.81
CA VAL A 71 -11.79 6.71 0.21
C VAL A 71 -12.78 7.73 0.76
N GLU A 72 -13.69 8.20 -0.06
CA GLU A 72 -14.75 9.11 0.38
C GLU A 72 -15.62 8.47 1.47
N ALA A 73 -15.99 9.28 2.47
CA ALA A 73 -16.79 8.80 3.59
C ALA A 73 -18.11 8.19 3.11
N GLY A 74 -18.41 6.97 3.59
CA GLY A 74 -19.62 6.23 3.21
C GLY A 74 -19.53 5.47 1.88
N HIS A 75 -18.41 5.60 1.14
CA HIS A 75 -18.21 4.80 -0.07
C HIS A 75 -17.84 3.36 0.26
N GLN A 76 -18.60 2.40 -0.28
CA GLN A 76 -18.28 0.98 -0.15
C GLN A 76 -17.31 0.55 -1.25
N VAL A 77 -16.09 0.18 -0.85
CA VAL A 77 -15.08 -0.31 -1.80
C VAL A 77 -15.36 -1.75 -2.17
N ASN A 78 -15.55 -2.00 -3.46
CA ASN A 78 -15.65 -3.36 -4.00
C ASN A 78 -14.23 -3.93 -4.23
N LEU A 79 -13.64 -4.54 -3.20
CA LEU A 79 -12.29 -5.13 -3.27
C LEU A 79 -12.15 -6.16 -4.39
N GLN A 80 -13.17 -6.97 -4.63
CA GLN A 80 -13.13 -7.95 -5.72
C GLN A 80 -13.06 -7.26 -7.09
N GLY A 81 -13.82 -6.19 -7.29
CA GLY A 81 -13.77 -5.37 -8.51
C GLY A 81 -12.39 -4.72 -8.69
N VAL A 82 -11.83 -4.15 -7.63
CA VAL A 82 -10.48 -3.55 -7.64
C VAL A 82 -9.43 -4.58 -8.07
N LEU A 83 -9.40 -5.74 -7.42
CA LEU A 83 -8.44 -6.80 -7.77
C LEU A 83 -8.64 -7.35 -9.18
N LEU A 84 -9.88 -7.44 -9.68
CA LEU A 84 -10.15 -7.84 -11.06
C LEU A 84 -9.57 -6.85 -12.07
N GLU A 85 -9.72 -5.56 -11.85
CA GLU A 85 -9.15 -4.54 -12.75
C GLU A 85 -7.61 -4.52 -12.68
N MET A 86 -7.03 -4.64 -11.48
CA MET A 86 -5.58 -4.74 -11.33
C MET A 86 -5.02 -5.98 -12.06
N ARG A 87 -5.67 -7.15 -11.93
CA ARG A 87 -5.31 -8.37 -12.66
C ARG A 87 -5.30 -8.15 -14.17
N LYS A 88 -6.36 -7.54 -14.70
CA LYS A 88 -6.47 -7.25 -16.14
C LYS A 88 -5.32 -6.36 -16.62
N SER A 89 -4.97 -5.33 -15.83
CA SER A 89 -3.83 -4.46 -16.15
C SER A 89 -2.53 -5.26 -16.19
N ILE A 90 -2.25 -6.03 -15.15
CA ILE A 90 -1.05 -6.89 -15.05
C ILE A 90 -0.96 -7.84 -16.24
N GLN A 91 -2.04 -8.58 -16.54
CA GLN A 91 -2.08 -9.52 -17.66
C GLN A 91 -1.83 -8.84 -19.01
N LYS A 92 -2.42 -7.65 -19.20
CA LYS A 92 -2.22 -6.85 -20.41
C LYS A 92 -0.79 -6.37 -20.58
N ASP A 93 -0.17 -5.92 -19.50
CA ASP A 93 1.20 -5.38 -19.52
C ASP A 93 2.22 -6.49 -19.80
N PHE A 94 2.06 -7.66 -19.16
CA PHE A 94 2.89 -8.83 -19.45
C PHE A 94 2.69 -9.34 -20.86
N PHE A 95 1.45 -9.40 -21.36
CA PHE A 95 1.18 -9.82 -22.73
C PHE A 95 1.86 -8.91 -23.76
N ARG A 96 1.85 -7.59 -23.54
CA ARG A 96 2.54 -6.63 -24.41
C ARG A 96 4.06 -6.82 -24.44
N SER A 97 4.62 -7.35 -23.35
CA SER A 97 6.04 -7.64 -23.21
C SER A 97 6.42 -9.07 -23.67
N GLY A 98 5.49 -9.82 -24.25
CA GLY A 98 5.73 -11.17 -24.78
C GLY A 98 5.59 -12.29 -23.75
N TYR A 99 5.10 -11.99 -22.55
CA TYR A 99 4.84 -12.97 -21.49
C TYR A 99 3.38 -13.40 -21.45
N GLN A 100 3.12 -14.56 -20.85
CA GLN A 100 1.77 -14.98 -20.47
C GLN A 100 1.59 -14.87 -18.97
N SER A 101 0.46 -14.33 -18.53
CA SER A 101 0.13 -14.19 -17.11
C SER A 101 -1.22 -14.84 -16.82
N VAL A 102 -1.23 -15.79 -15.87
CA VAL A 102 -2.43 -16.47 -15.40
C VAL A 102 -2.55 -16.24 -13.89
N CYS A 103 -3.70 -15.69 -13.49
CA CYS A 103 -3.96 -15.42 -12.07
C CYS A 103 -4.93 -16.44 -11.49
N ASN A 104 -4.71 -16.83 -10.24
CA ASN A 104 -5.61 -17.71 -9.51
C ASN A 104 -6.94 -16.98 -9.18
N ARG A 105 -7.90 -17.73 -8.64
CA ARG A 105 -9.16 -17.18 -8.16
C ARG A 105 -8.89 -16.23 -6.98
N ILE A 106 -9.57 -15.07 -6.98
CA ILE A 106 -9.57 -14.17 -5.83
C ILE A 106 -10.18 -14.90 -4.62
N HIS A 107 -9.49 -14.82 -3.48
CA HIS A 107 -9.88 -15.53 -2.26
C HIS A 107 -9.63 -14.66 -1.01
N PRO A 108 -10.26 -14.99 0.13
CA PRO A 108 -10.02 -14.29 1.39
C PRO A 108 -8.56 -14.36 1.83
N ALA A 109 -8.06 -13.26 2.37
CA ALA A 109 -6.72 -13.12 2.91
C ALA A 109 -6.69 -12.05 4.00
N ALA A 110 -5.57 -11.95 4.74
CA ALA A 110 -5.37 -10.90 5.73
C ALA A 110 -4.22 -9.97 5.30
N LEU A 111 -4.34 -8.69 5.69
CA LEU A 111 -3.27 -7.70 5.58
C LEU A 111 -3.15 -6.99 6.94
N GLY A 112 -2.12 -7.34 7.72
CA GLY A 112 -2.08 -7.00 9.14
C GLY A 112 -3.31 -7.56 9.87
N SER A 113 -4.01 -6.72 10.61
CA SER A 113 -5.27 -7.07 11.28
C SER A 113 -6.51 -7.01 10.38
N LEU A 114 -6.39 -6.53 9.14
CA LEU A 114 -7.52 -6.33 8.25
C LEU A 114 -7.88 -7.61 7.50
N SER A 115 -9.18 -7.89 7.41
CA SER A 115 -9.71 -8.87 6.47
C SER A 115 -9.73 -8.28 5.06
N GLY A 116 -9.26 -9.03 4.09
CA GLY A 116 -9.15 -8.59 2.71
C GLY A 116 -9.30 -9.72 1.70
N LEU A 117 -8.87 -9.46 0.49
CA LEU A 117 -8.87 -10.40 -0.62
C LEU A 117 -7.49 -10.44 -1.28
N GLU A 118 -7.16 -11.57 -1.87
CA GLU A 118 -5.87 -11.82 -2.52
C GLU A 118 -6.04 -12.50 -3.86
N THR A 119 -5.11 -12.23 -4.77
CA THR A 119 -4.90 -12.98 -6.01
C THR A 119 -3.42 -13.02 -6.36
N THR A 120 -2.94 -14.16 -6.84
CA THR A 120 -1.57 -14.36 -7.31
C THR A 120 -1.59 -14.66 -8.80
N CYS A 121 -0.72 -13.99 -9.55
CA CYS A 121 -0.50 -14.20 -10.97
C CYS A 121 0.84 -14.89 -11.19
N THR A 122 0.82 -15.98 -11.93
CA THR A 122 2.00 -16.68 -12.44
C THR A 122 2.30 -16.18 -13.84
N VAL A 123 3.52 -15.73 -14.06
CA VAL A 123 3.99 -15.22 -15.36
C VAL A 123 4.95 -16.21 -15.97
N THR A 124 4.71 -16.56 -17.23
CA THR A 124 5.51 -17.52 -17.97
C THR A 124 6.06 -16.91 -19.26
N GLU A 125 7.27 -17.34 -19.60
CA GLU A 125 7.92 -17.10 -20.87
C GLU A 125 8.23 -18.43 -21.54
N ASN A 126 7.73 -18.65 -22.74
CA ASN A 126 7.90 -19.92 -23.46
C ASN A 126 7.53 -21.15 -22.62
N GLY A 127 6.45 -21.06 -21.82
CA GLY A 127 5.97 -22.10 -20.92
C GLY A 127 6.76 -22.28 -19.63
N ARG A 128 7.86 -21.54 -19.42
CA ARG A 128 8.65 -21.56 -18.17
C ARG A 128 8.13 -20.49 -17.22
N HIS A 129 7.90 -20.83 -15.96
CA HIS A 129 7.57 -19.89 -14.90
C HIS A 129 8.78 -18.98 -14.60
N VAL A 130 8.63 -17.70 -14.81
CA VAL A 130 9.72 -16.71 -14.68
C VAL A 130 9.47 -15.70 -13.57
N LEU A 131 8.21 -15.38 -13.25
CA LEU A 131 7.86 -14.40 -12.24
C LEU A 131 6.53 -14.75 -11.58
N SER A 132 6.40 -14.42 -10.29
CA SER A 132 5.11 -14.39 -9.57
C SER A 132 4.81 -12.99 -9.09
N GLN A 133 3.52 -12.63 -9.10
CA GLN A 133 3.04 -11.38 -8.54
C GLN A 133 1.76 -11.60 -7.74
N THR A 134 1.71 -11.12 -6.51
CA THR A 134 0.52 -11.15 -5.66
C THR A 134 0.02 -9.76 -5.35
N LEU A 135 -1.28 -9.63 -5.27
CA LEU A 135 -2.01 -8.46 -4.82
C LEU A 135 -2.86 -8.85 -3.63
N VAL A 136 -2.71 -8.13 -2.52
CA VAL A 136 -3.57 -8.24 -1.33
C VAL A 136 -4.24 -6.90 -1.14
N ALA A 137 -5.57 -6.86 -1.11
CA ALA A 137 -6.33 -5.63 -0.92
C ALA A 137 -7.21 -5.73 0.34
N ALA A 138 -7.23 -4.68 1.14
CA ALA A 138 -8.04 -4.56 2.34
C ALA A 138 -8.57 -3.13 2.49
N VAL A 139 -9.63 -2.96 3.29
CA VAL A 139 -10.24 -1.64 3.57
C VAL A 139 -10.46 -1.49 5.06
N GLU A 140 -10.20 -0.31 5.57
CA GLU A 140 -10.56 0.13 6.91
C GLU A 140 -11.18 1.52 6.84
N THR A 141 -12.43 1.63 7.29
CA THR A 141 -13.21 2.89 7.37
C THR A 141 -13.16 3.72 6.09
N ASP A 142 -12.22 4.64 5.98
CA ASP A 142 -12.04 5.61 4.89
C ASP A 142 -10.72 5.41 4.11
N LYS A 143 -10.05 4.28 4.30
CA LYS A 143 -8.77 3.97 3.64
C LYS A 143 -8.81 2.59 2.98
N ALA A 144 -8.33 2.53 1.75
CA ALA A 144 -8.08 1.29 1.03
C ALA A 144 -6.58 1.05 0.93
N TYR A 145 -6.18 -0.19 1.18
CA TYR A 145 -4.79 -0.64 1.15
C TYR A 145 -4.60 -1.70 0.10
N VAL A 146 -3.52 -1.61 -0.64
CA VAL A 146 -3.06 -2.67 -1.53
C VAL A 146 -1.59 -2.92 -1.24
N LEU A 147 -1.26 -4.14 -0.80
CA LEU A 147 0.11 -4.64 -0.78
C LEU A 147 0.31 -5.47 -2.04
N SER A 148 1.21 -5.04 -2.90
CA SER A 148 1.64 -5.80 -4.06
C SER A 148 3.08 -6.28 -3.87
N TYR A 149 3.37 -7.52 -4.28
CA TYR A 149 4.72 -8.02 -4.30
C TYR A 149 4.93 -8.93 -5.50
N ALA A 150 6.06 -8.72 -6.17
CA ALA A 150 6.43 -9.42 -7.39
C ALA A 150 7.92 -9.74 -7.39
N GLY A 151 8.29 -10.88 -7.93
CA GLY A 151 9.68 -11.30 -8.00
C GLY A 151 9.89 -12.45 -8.98
N GLN A 152 11.16 -12.69 -9.30
CA GLN A 152 11.58 -13.89 -10.03
C GLN A 152 11.06 -15.13 -9.32
N ALA A 153 10.60 -16.13 -10.06
CA ALA A 153 9.85 -17.28 -9.53
C ALA A 153 10.52 -17.95 -8.32
N GLU A 154 11.82 -18.24 -8.40
CA GLU A 154 12.57 -18.90 -7.32
C GLU A 154 12.80 -17.95 -6.12
N VAL A 155 13.09 -16.68 -6.37
CA VAL A 155 13.27 -15.67 -5.31
C VAL A 155 11.96 -15.40 -4.58
N TYR A 156 10.85 -15.31 -5.32
CA TYR A 156 9.52 -15.15 -4.74
C TYR A 156 9.19 -16.31 -3.79
N LYS A 157 9.44 -17.55 -4.23
CA LYS A 157 9.22 -18.76 -3.42
C LYS A 157 10.11 -18.76 -2.17
N ALA A 158 11.40 -18.42 -2.31
CA ALA A 158 12.35 -18.38 -1.21
C ALA A 158 12.08 -17.23 -0.21
N SER A 159 11.32 -16.22 -0.59
CA SER A 159 10.98 -15.07 0.25
C SER A 159 9.61 -15.19 0.93
N ALA A 160 9.02 -16.39 1.01
CA ALA A 160 7.69 -16.59 1.58
C ALA A 160 7.57 -16.09 3.03
N ASP A 161 8.55 -16.38 3.88
CA ASP A 161 8.58 -15.97 5.29
C ASP A 161 8.74 -14.43 5.41
N ASP A 162 9.59 -13.83 4.58
CA ASP A 162 9.76 -12.37 4.50
C ASP A 162 8.45 -11.68 4.13
N ILE A 163 7.74 -12.23 3.13
CA ILE A 163 6.45 -11.71 2.66
C ILE A 163 5.41 -11.80 3.78
N GLU A 164 5.32 -12.94 4.45
CA GLU A 164 4.37 -13.15 5.54
C GLU A 164 4.66 -12.20 6.72
N ALA A 165 5.92 -12.06 7.11
CA ALA A 165 6.34 -11.14 8.17
C ALA A 165 5.97 -9.69 7.84
N ALA A 166 6.23 -9.24 6.61
CA ALA A 166 5.87 -7.90 6.17
C ALA A 166 4.34 -7.68 6.17
N ARG A 167 3.56 -8.63 5.64
CA ARG A 167 2.08 -8.58 5.65
C ARG A 167 1.51 -8.45 7.05
N ASN A 168 2.04 -9.24 7.99
CA ASN A 168 1.58 -9.26 9.38
C ASN A 168 2.03 -8.04 10.18
N SER A 169 3.04 -7.32 9.72
CA SER A 169 3.60 -6.15 10.41
C SER A 169 2.82 -4.86 10.19
N LEU A 170 1.89 -4.81 9.24
CA LEU A 170 1.12 -3.60 8.92
C LEU A 170 0.39 -3.09 10.17
N LYS A 171 0.71 -1.86 10.56
CA LYS A 171 0.03 -1.08 11.61
C LYS A 171 -0.65 0.12 10.97
N LEU A 172 -1.85 0.40 11.45
CA LEU A 172 -2.74 1.45 10.96
C LEU A 172 -2.83 2.59 11.95
#